data_2f21657a3d4340a2fd0089b67bd268c8
#
_entry.id   2f21657a3d4340a2fd0089b67bd268c8
#
_cell.length_a   1.000
_cell.length_b   1.000
_cell.length_c   1.000
_cell.angle_alpha   90.00
_cell.angle_beta   90.00
_cell.angle_gamma   90.00
#
_symmetry.space_group_name_H-M   'P 1'
#
loop_
_entity.id
_entity.type
_entity.pdbx_description
1 polymer ?
#
loop_
_entity_poly.entity_id
_entity_poly.type
_entity_poly.pdbx_seq_one_letter_code
_entity_poly.pdbx_strand_id
1 'polypeptide(L)'
;MDIIISNSSGTPIYEQITAQVKAQVIDGTLRPGDPIPSMRALAKALHISVITVQRAYEDLQRDGFIQTSVGKGSFISSSGT
;
A
#
# COMPACT_ATOMS: atom_id res chain seq x y z
N MET A 1 0.15 -8.84 2.94
CA MET A 1 -0.75 -7.83 2.31
C MET A 1 -1.21 -8.37 0.97
N ASP A 2 -2.48 -8.63 0.87
CA ASP A 2 -3.05 -9.22 -0.34
C ASP A 2 -3.76 -8.13 -1.15
N ILE A 3 -3.24 -7.87 -2.33
CA ILE A 3 -3.79 -6.86 -3.23
C ILE A 3 -4.24 -7.54 -4.51
N ILE A 4 -5.49 -7.30 -4.90
CA ILE A 4 -6.06 -7.85 -6.13
C ILE A 4 -6.31 -6.70 -7.10
N ILE A 5 -5.72 -6.79 -8.28
CA ILE A 5 -5.84 -5.74 -9.29
C ILE A 5 -6.78 -6.21 -10.39
N SER A 6 -7.72 -5.34 -10.78
CA SER A 6 -8.62 -5.59 -11.90
C SER A 6 -8.39 -4.52 -12.98
N ASN A 7 -8.00 -4.95 -14.17
CA ASN A 7 -7.80 -4.05 -15.29
C ASN A 7 -9.11 -3.61 -15.94
N SER A 8 -10.19 -4.30 -15.64
CA SER A 8 -11.50 -4.02 -16.26
C SER A 8 -12.42 -3.18 -15.39
N SER A 9 -11.98 -2.79 -14.20
CA SER A 9 -12.85 -2.09 -13.26
C SER A 9 -13.08 -0.62 -13.56
N GLY A 10 -12.25 -0.03 -14.43
CA GLY A 10 -12.32 1.41 -14.68
C GLY A 10 -11.66 2.27 -13.62
N THR A 11 -11.33 1.71 -12.48
CA THR A 11 -10.62 2.42 -11.41
C THR A 11 -9.11 2.36 -11.66
N PRO A 12 -8.39 3.48 -11.57
CA PRO A 12 -6.94 3.46 -11.71
C PRO A 12 -6.30 2.47 -10.75
N ILE A 13 -5.22 1.82 -11.20
CA ILE A 13 -4.58 0.78 -10.40
C ILE A 13 -4.09 1.32 -9.07
N TYR A 14 -3.51 2.52 -9.04
CA TYR A 14 -3.02 3.08 -7.78
C TYR A 14 -4.16 3.27 -6.77
N GLU A 15 -5.35 3.63 -7.23
CA GLU A 15 -6.51 3.76 -6.33
C GLU A 15 -6.97 2.40 -5.82
N GLN A 16 -6.89 1.37 -6.64
CA GLN A 16 -7.21 0.01 -6.18
C GLN A 16 -6.27 -0.42 -5.06
N ILE A 17 -4.99 -0.09 -5.18
CA ILE A 17 -4.02 -0.40 -4.13
C ILE A 17 -4.33 0.37 -2.86
N THR A 18 -4.53 1.69 -2.95
CA THR A 18 -4.80 2.51 -1.77
C THR A 18 -6.08 2.10 -1.07
N ALA A 19 -7.14 1.84 -1.83
CA ALA A 19 -8.42 1.43 -1.26
C ALA A 19 -8.31 0.11 -0.50
N GLN A 20 -7.60 -0.87 -1.07
CA GLN A 20 -7.46 -2.17 -0.44
C GLN A 20 -6.58 -2.11 0.81
N VAL A 21 -5.50 -1.34 0.78
CA VAL A 21 -4.66 -1.17 1.97
C VAL A 21 -5.45 -0.49 3.08
N LYS A 22 -6.17 0.58 2.77
CA LYS A 22 -6.99 1.27 3.76
C LYS A 22 -8.05 0.35 4.36
N ALA A 23 -8.72 -0.43 3.53
CA ALA A 23 -9.72 -1.39 4.01
C ALA A 23 -9.11 -2.42 4.95
N GLN A 24 -7.93 -2.93 4.63
CA GLN A 24 -7.25 -3.92 5.46
C GLN A 24 -6.76 -3.34 6.78
N VAL A 25 -6.36 -2.08 6.79
CA VAL A 25 -6.02 -1.39 8.04
C VAL A 25 -7.25 -1.20 8.91
N ILE A 26 -8.35 -0.79 8.30
CA ILE A 26 -9.60 -0.53 9.02
C ILE A 26 -10.18 -1.82 9.60
N ASP A 27 -10.13 -2.92 8.86
CA ASP A 27 -10.71 -4.18 9.33
C ASP A 27 -9.78 -4.99 10.23
N GLY A 28 -8.55 -4.53 10.44
CA GLY A 28 -7.58 -5.18 11.32
C GLY A 28 -6.72 -6.25 10.66
N THR A 29 -6.87 -6.48 9.37
CA THR A 29 -6.00 -7.42 8.63
C THR A 29 -4.56 -6.97 8.66
N LEU A 30 -4.33 -5.68 8.47
CA LEU A 30 -3.02 -5.04 8.64
C LEU A 30 -3.02 -4.27 9.95
N ARG A 31 -2.04 -4.55 10.80
CA ARG A 31 -1.94 -3.94 12.13
C ARG A 31 -0.84 -2.89 12.17
N PRO A 32 -0.94 -1.91 13.07
CA PRO A 32 0.14 -0.94 13.25
C PRO A 32 1.49 -1.63 13.46
N GLY A 33 2.50 -1.18 12.73
CA GLY A 33 3.83 -1.76 12.79
C GLY A 33 4.08 -2.93 11.87
N ASP A 34 3.04 -3.47 11.22
CA ASP A 34 3.22 -4.57 10.28
C ASP A 34 4.06 -4.12 9.08
N PRO A 35 5.06 -4.92 8.67
CA PRO A 35 5.83 -4.58 7.48
C PRO A 35 4.99 -4.77 6.23
N ILE A 36 5.21 -3.92 5.24
CA ILE A 36 4.60 -4.07 3.92
C ILE A 36 5.71 -4.20 2.88
N PRO A 37 5.41 -4.80 1.73
CA PRO A 37 6.45 -5.00 0.72
C PRO A 37 7.02 -3.66 0.24
N SER A 38 8.26 -3.69 -0.24
CA SER A 38 8.84 -2.53 -0.89
C SER A 38 8.05 -2.24 -2.18
N MET A 39 8.19 -1.01 -2.67
CA MET A 39 7.53 -0.62 -3.92
C MET A 39 7.88 -1.57 -5.06
N ARG A 40 9.17 -1.94 -5.17
CA ARG A 40 9.62 -2.86 -6.22
C ARG A 40 9.04 -4.25 -6.04
N ALA A 41 9.02 -4.74 -4.81
CA ALA A 41 8.48 -6.07 -4.53
C ALA A 41 7.00 -6.14 -4.86
N LEU A 42 6.24 -5.14 -4.48
CA LEU A 42 4.81 -5.11 -4.77
C LEU A 42 4.55 -4.96 -6.27
N ALA A 43 5.29 -4.09 -6.94
CA ALA A 43 5.14 -3.91 -8.38
C ALA A 43 5.42 -5.21 -9.13
N LYS A 44 6.46 -5.93 -8.72
CA LYS A 44 6.80 -7.21 -9.31
C LYS A 44 5.72 -8.25 -9.06
N ALA A 45 5.21 -8.31 -7.84
CA ALA A 45 4.16 -9.27 -7.48
C ALA A 45 2.86 -9.01 -8.25
N LEU A 46 2.54 -7.76 -8.50
CA LEU A 46 1.31 -7.38 -9.20
C LEU A 46 1.50 -7.22 -10.72
N HIS A 47 2.72 -7.35 -11.20
CA HIS A 47 3.05 -7.15 -12.62
C HIS A 47 2.66 -5.77 -13.13
N ILE A 48 2.97 -4.74 -12.35
CA ILE A 48 2.68 -3.35 -12.69
C ILE A 48 3.92 -2.48 -12.54
N SER A 49 3.81 -1.23 -12.96
CA SER A 49 4.91 -0.26 -12.87
C SER A 49 5.22 0.10 -11.41
N VAL A 50 6.49 0.24 -11.09
CA VAL A 50 6.92 0.76 -9.79
C VAL A 50 6.37 2.17 -9.56
N ILE A 51 6.26 2.98 -10.61
CA ILE A 51 5.72 4.34 -10.49
C ILE A 51 4.27 4.31 -10.00
N THR A 52 3.48 3.35 -10.45
CA THR A 52 2.10 3.18 -9.99
C THR A 52 2.07 2.84 -8.49
N VAL A 53 2.93 1.92 -8.05
CA VAL A 53 3.01 1.55 -6.64
C VAL A 53 3.51 2.74 -5.81
N GLN A 54 4.50 3.46 -6.32
CA GLN A 54 5.03 4.65 -5.65
C GLN A 54 3.92 5.67 -5.39
N ARG A 55 3.09 5.92 -6.39
CA ARG A 55 1.97 6.85 -6.25
C ARG A 55 1.00 6.39 -5.16
N ALA A 56 0.68 5.10 -5.14
CA ALA A 56 -0.20 4.55 -4.11
C ALA A 56 0.41 4.71 -2.72
N TYR A 57 1.69 4.41 -2.58
CA TYR A 57 2.38 4.53 -1.30
C TYR A 57 2.49 5.98 -0.83
N GLU A 58 2.72 6.91 -1.75
CA GLU A 58 2.74 8.33 -1.40
C GLU A 58 1.39 8.79 -0.87
N ASP A 59 0.30 8.36 -1.51
CA ASP A 59 -1.05 8.68 -1.04
C ASP A 59 -1.31 8.08 0.35
N LEU A 60 -0.93 6.82 0.55
CA LEU A 60 -1.10 6.16 1.84
C LEU A 60 -0.28 6.82 2.94
N GLN A 61 0.94 7.24 2.62
CA GLN A 61 1.81 7.92 3.57
C GLN A 61 1.25 9.30 3.93
N ARG A 62 0.79 10.05 2.94
CA ARG A 62 0.18 11.36 3.17
C ARG A 62 -1.05 11.25 4.06
N ASP A 63 -1.84 10.20 3.87
CA ASP A 63 -3.07 9.99 4.63
C ASP A 63 -2.82 9.31 5.99
N GLY A 64 -1.56 9.01 6.31
CA GLY A 64 -1.19 8.48 7.61
C GLY A 64 -1.38 6.97 7.78
N PHE A 65 -1.60 6.23 6.71
CA PHE A 65 -1.78 4.78 6.80
C PHE A 65 -0.47 4.01 6.85
N ILE A 66 0.58 4.52 6.22
CA ILE A 66 1.89 3.86 6.22
C ILE A 66 2.99 4.86 6.54
N GLN A 67 4.14 4.32 6.97
CA GLN A 67 5.36 5.08 7.21
C GLN A 67 6.50 4.41 6.48
N THR A 68 7.47 5.21 6.06
CA THR A 68 8.70 4.71 5.43
C THR A 68 9.90 5.15 6.27
N SER A 69 10.75 4.20 6.62
CA SER A 69 11.99 4.48 7.35
C SER A 69 13.18 4.10 6.52
N VAL A 70 14.19 4.97 6.51
CA VAL A 70 15.45 4.69 5.83
C VAL A 70 16.08 3.46 6.46
N GLY A 71 16.39 2.46 5.64
CA GLY A 71 17.02 1.23 6.10
C GLY A 71 16.08 0.16 6.66
N LYS A 72 14.82 0.51 6.94
CA LYS A 72 13.84 -0.45 7.47
C LYS A 72 12.69 -0.75 6.51
N GLY A 73 12.55 0.07 5.46
CA GLY A 73 11.46 -0.09 4.51
C GLY A 73 10.17 0.53 4.98
N SER A 74 9.06 0.05 4.44
CA SER A 74 7.74 0.59 4.73
C SER A 74 6.96 -0.32 5.66
N PHE A 75 6.12 0.27 6.49
CA PHE A 75 5.28 -0.47 7.43
C PHE A 75 4.02 0.32 7.75
N ILE A 76 3.04 -0.37 8.31
CA ILE A 76 1.77 0.27 8.69
C ILE A 76 2.03 1.24 9.83
N SER A 77 1.49 2.45 9.71
CA SER A 77 1.69 3.50 10.69
C SER A 77 1.14 3.08 12.05
N SER A 78 1.92 3.35 13.09
CA SER A 78 1.50 3.07 14.46
C SER A 78 0.76 4.25 15.10
N SER A 79 0.72 5.39 14.46
CA SER A 79 0.01 6.56 14.97
C SER A 79 -1.46 6.51 14.56
N GLY A 80 -2.13 5.44 14.87
CA GLY A 80 -3.46 5.12 14.35
C GLY A 80 -4.59 6.03 14.80
N THR A 81 -4.37 7.27 14.91
CA THR A 81 -5.45 8.22 15.23
C THR A 81 -5.79 9.07 14.04
#